data_1410ffe9731cc9a6c4e8561c5b26d0f2
#
_entry.id   1410ffe9731cc9a6c4e8561c5b26d0f2
#
_cell.length_a   1.000
_cell.length_b   1.000
_cell.length_c   1.000
_cell.angle_alpha   90.00
_cell.angle_beta   90.00
_cell.angle_gamma   90.00
#
_symmetry.space_group_name_H-M   'P 1'
#
loop_
_entity.id
_entity.type
_entity.pdbx_description
1 polymer ?
#
loop_
_entity_poly.entity_id
_entity_poly.type
_entity_poly.pdbx_seq_one_letter_code
_entity_poly.pdbx_strand_id
1 'polypeptide(L)'
;MANINRKWKRWVAATCSHGSDIDPKAREAFLTFLDRYNPHQRIHLGDAIDLACLRAGARRDPDDPDRAESLMDDLLAGLSFLHEMRPTMYFHGNHEARAVSLAHSANQVVAYAASAVMAKIHDNLAKYKTEIIPYRGMARDSVRYLGGTAFLHGALFNVSAARDTAETIGAHCVFGHTHRVAMEPARVHADAIGYNIGCLARLDMEYAAGRRQTLAWRHGFAYGEYCDNACTVNLVTLSPHYRLPL
;
A
#
# COMPACT_ATOMS: atom_id res chain seq x y z
N MET A 1 -39.25 -0.16 11.77
CA MET A 1 -38.16 -0.58 10.85
C MET A 1 -37.67 0.67 10.12
N ALA A 2 -36.47 1.15 10.42
CA ALA A 2 -35.93 2.32 9.77
C ALA A 2 -35.68 1.99 8.29
N ASN A 3 -36.23 2.81 7.40
CA ASN A 3 -36.10 2.68 5.96
C ASN A 3 -34.64 2.94 5.58
N ILE A 4 -33.83 1.86 5.46
CA ILE A 4 -32.38 1.96 5.24
C ILE A 4 -32.14 2.11 3.73
N ASN A 5 -32.48 3.29 3.21
CA ASN A 5 -32.07 3.65 1.84
C ASN A 5 -30.63 4.18 1.88
N ARG A 6 -29.68 3.32 2.31
CA ARG A 6 -28.26 3.64 2.39
C ARG A 6 -27.68 3.58 0.98
N LYS A 7 -27.13 4.69 0.52
CA LYS A 7 -26.42 4.74 -0.76
C LYS A 7 -25.02 4.15 -0.59
N TRP A 8 -24.86 2.88 -0.90
CA TRP A 8 -23.57 2.20 -0.89
C TRP A 8 -22.68 2.70 -2.01
N LYS A 9 -21.40 2.88 -1.71
CA LYS A 9 -20.34 3.28 -2.64
C LYS A 9 -19.27 2.20 -2.66
N ARG A 10 -18.72 1.90 -3.83
CA ARG A 10 -17.68 0.90 -4.01
C ARG A 10 -16.29 1.47 -3.72
N TRP A 11 -15.41 0.65 -3.17
CA TRP A 11 -14.00 0.96 -2.96
C TRP A 11 -13.12 -0.21 -3.38
N VAL A 12 -11.87 0.08 -3.82
CA VAL A 12 -10.81 -0.90 -4.08
C VAL A 12 -9.52 -0.35 -3.46
N ALA A 13 -8.74 -1.21 -2.84
CA ALA A 13 -7.44 -0.88 -2.27
C ALA A 13 -6.34 -1.82 -2.78
N ALA A 14 -5.20 -1.23 -3.20
CA ALA A 14 -3.94 -1.91 -3.48
C ALA A 14 -2.83 -1.33 -2.61
N THR A 15 -1.70 -2.02 -2.53
CA THR A 15 -0.53 -1.63 -1.73
C THR A 15 0.74 -2.25 -2.28
N CYS A 16 1.89 -1.70 -1.87
CA CYS A 16 3.21 -2.32 -2.06
C CYS A 16 3.43 -2.76 -3.51
N SER A 17 3.32 -1.81 -4.44
CA SER A 17 3.61 -2.05 -5.86
C SER A 17 5.10 -1.89 -6.20
N HIS A 18 5.86 -1.14 -5.39
CA HIS A 18 7.32 -1.02 -5.44
C HIS A 18 7.89 -0.68 -6.82
N GLY A 19 7.28 0.29 -7.53
CA GLY A 19 7.83 0.88 -8.74
C GLY A 19 8.25 -0.13 -9.81
N SER A 20 9.54 -0.21 -10.10
CA SER A 20 10.10 -1.15 -11.09
C SER A 20 9.93 -2.63 -10.72
N ASP A 21 9.72 -2.91 -9.44
CA ASP A 21 9.49 -4.27 -8.93
C ASP A 21 8.03 -4.73 -8.99
N ILE A 22 7.12 -3.94 -9.56
CA ILE A 22 5.73 -4.39 -9.72
C ILE A 22 5.67 -5.64 -10.59
N ASP A 23 4.94 -6.67 -10.14
CA ASP A 23 4.72 -7.87 -10.94
C ASP A 23 3.74 -7.56 -12.10
N PRO A 24 4.13 -7.78 -13.37
CA PRO A 24 3.30 -7.43 -14.51
C PRO A 24 1.93 -8.10 -14.52
N LYS A 25 1.84 -9.38 -14.08
CA LYS A 25 0.58 -10.12 -14.04
C LYS A 25 -0.33 -9.64 -12.91
N ALA A 26 0.25 -9.36 -11.74
CA ALA A 26 -0.50 -8.81 -10.62
C ALA A 26 -1.04 -7.41 -10.95
N ARG A 27 -0.22 -6.57 -11.59
CA ARG A 27 -0.61 -5.24 -12.09
C ARG A 27 -1.76 -5.33 -13.10
N GLU A 28 -1.62 -6.15 -14.13
CA GLU A 28 -2.65 -6.34 -15.16
C GLU A 28 -3.98 -6.83 -14.56
N ALA A 29 -3.92 -7.85 -13.70
CA ALA A 29 -5.10 -8.39 -13.02
C ALA A 29 -5.79 -7.32 -12.16
N PHE A 30 -5.01 -6.55 -11.38
CA PHE A 30 -5.55 -5.48 -10.55
C PHE A 30 -6.22 -4.38 -11.38
N LEU A 31 -5.57 -3.89 -12.44
CA LEU A 31 -6.11 -2.83 -13.30
C LEU A 31 -7.35 -3.32 -14.06
N THR A 32 -7.37 -4.58 -14.51
CA THR A 32 -8.55 -5.19 -15.11
C THR A 32 -9.72 -5.24 -14.13
N PHE A 33 -9.45 -5.63 -12.87
CA PHE A 33 -10.47 -5.60 -11.82
C PHE A 33 -10.98 -4.19 -11.56
N LEU A 34 -10.06 -3.23 -11.43
CA LEU A 34 -10.37 -1.82 -11.17
C LEU A 34 -11.31 -1.24 -12.23
N ASP A 35 -11.05 -1.52 -13.50
CA ASP A 35 -11.88 -1.08 -14.62
C ASP A 35 -13.29 -1.68 -14.56
N ARG A 36 -13.39 -3.01 -14.41
CA ARG A 36 -14.68 -3.73 -14.35
C ARG A 36 -15.51 -3.36 -13.14
N TYR A 37 -14.89 -3.29 -11.97
CA TYR A 37 -15.57 -2.97 -10.71
C TYR A 37 -15.97 -1.49 -10.63
N ASN A 38 -15.22 -0.60 -11.28
CA ASN A 38 -15.44 0.84 -11.37
C ASN A 38 -15.78 1.47 -10.00
N PRO A 39 -14.85 1.50 -9.04
CA PRO A 39 -15.11 1.97 -7.68
C PRO A 39 -15.19 3.50 -7.60
N HIS A 40 -15.87 4.01 -6.55
CA HIS A 40 -15.88 5.42 -6.19
C HIS A 40 -14.59 5.83 -5.45
N GLN A 41 -14.03 4.92 -4.67
CA GLN A 41 -12.77 5.11 -3.97
C GLN A 41 -11.72 4.14 -4.51
N ARG A 42 -10.61 4.70 -4.96
CA ARG A 42 -9.41 4.01 -5.42
C ARG A 42 -8.30 4.32 -4.46
N ILE A 43 -7.88 3.35 -3.65
CA ILE A 43 -7.01 3.55 -2.51
C ILE A 43 -5.69 2.86 -2.77
N HIS A 44 -4.58 3.62 -2.76
CA HIS A 44 -3.25 3.03 -2.68
C HIS A 44 -2.69 3.20 -1.27
N LEU A 45 -2.44 2.08 -0.59
CA LEU A 45 -2.06 2.07 0.83
C LEU A 45 -0.55 2.26 1.06
N GLY A 46 0.20 2.77 0.09
CA GLY A 46 1.62 3.10 0.25
C GLY A 46 2.58 2.07 -0.32
N ASP A 47 3.87 2.42 -0.30
CA ASP A 47 4.96 1.71 -0.95
C ASP A 47 4.68 1.53 -2.46
N ALA A 48 4.31 2.64 -3.12
CA ALA A 48 4.10 2.64 -4.56
C ALA A 48 5.42 2.63 -5.34
N ILE A 49 6.49 3.13 -4.74
CA ILE A 49 7.84 3.23 -5.29
C ILE A 49 8.81 2.63 -4.30
N ASP A 50 9.77 1.83 -4.75
CA ASP A 50 10.67 1.12 -3.84
C ASP A 50 11.74 2.02 -3.23
N LEU A 51 12.32 2.92 -4.02
CA LEU A 51 13.38 3.83 -3.60
C LEU A 51 14.57 3.07 -2.98
N ALA A 52 14.95 1.93 -3.57
CA ALA A 52 15.98 1.03 -3.06
C ALA A 52 17.31 1.76 -2.88
N CYS A 53 17.75 2.53 -3.87
CA CYS A 53 19.01 3.30 -3.81
C CYS A 53 19.06 4.36 -2.69
N LEU A 54 17.91 4.72 -2.10
CA LEU A 54 17.83 5.60 -0.95
C LEU A 54 17.86 4.86 0.39
N ARG A 55 17.93 3.54 0.42
CA ARG A 55 18.10 2.75 1.66
C ARG A 55 19.45 3.06 2.32
N ALA A 56 19.51 2.85 3.63
CA ALA A 56 20.72 3.13 4.39
C ALA A 56 21.90 2.24 3.97
N GLY A 57 21.65 0.98 3.63
CA GLY A 57 22.63 0.06 3.05
C GLY A 57 23.22 0.62 1.78
N ALA A 58 22.41 0.82 0.75
CA ALA A 58 22.79 1.35 -0.56
C ALA A 58 23.60 2.67 -0.49
N ARG A 59 23.33 3.52 0.50
CA ARG A 59 24.04 4.79 0.69
C ARG A 59 25.37 4.67 1.41
N ARG A 60 25.58 3.61 2.20
CA ARG A 60 26.75 3.44 3.08
C ARG A 60 27.71 2.36 2.58
N ASP A 61 27.17 1.32 1.99
CA ASP A 61 27.90 0.16 1.51
C ASP A 61 28.06 0.25 -0.01
N PRO A 62 29.29 0.33 -0.55
CA PRO A 62 29.51 0.36 -1.98
C PRO A 62 29.14 -0.96 -2.69
N ASP A 63 29.08 -2.07 -1.97
CA ASP A 63 28.77 -3.41 -2.50
C ASP A 63 27.28 -3.78 -2.34
N ASP A 64 26.46 -2.89 -1.76
CA ASP A 64 25.01 -3.12 -1.60
C ASP A 64 24.34 -3.15 -3.00
N PRO A 65 23.62 -4.22 -3.37
CA PRO A 65 23.00 -4.36 -4.68
C PRO A 65 21.96 -3.27 -4.97
N ASP A 66 21.23 -2.78 -3.95
CA ASP A 66 20.28 -1.69 -4.07
C ASP A 66 20.91 -0.39 -4.61
N ARG A 67 22.25 -0.25 -4.53
CA ARG A 67 22.97 0.92 -5.02
C ARG A 67 22.94 1.07 -6.53
N ALA A 68 22.86 -0.05 -7.25
CA ALA A 68 22.79 -0.07 -8.70
C ALA A 68 21.37 0.20 -9.23
N GLU A 69 20.37 0.19 -8.37
CA GLU A 69 18.98 0.45 -8.73
C GLU A 69 18.80 1.88 -9.28
N SER A 70 18.17 1.96 -10.43
CA SER A 70 17.87 3.25 -11.07
C SER A 70 16.71 3.94 -10.37
N LEU A 71 17.02 5.02 -9.63
CA LEU A 71 15.99 5.87 -9.02
C LEU A 71 14.95 6.37 -10.03
N MET A 72 15.39 6.68 -11.26
CA MET A 72 14.47 7.21 -12.28
C MET A 72 13.56 6.14 -12.86
N ASP A 73 14.07 4.94 -13.11
CA ASP A 73 13.26 3.85 -13.68
C ASP A 73 12.22 3.40 -12.65
N ASP A 74 12.62 3.25 -11.39
CA ASP A 74 11.72 2.94 -10.28
C ASP A 74 10.63 4.02 -10.11
N LEU A 75 11.03 5.29 -10.08
CA LEU A 75 10.08 6.40 -9.99
C LEU A 75 9.10 6.42 -11.18
N LEU A 76 9.59 6.29 -12.41
CA LEU A 76 8.74 6.33 -13.61
C LEU A 76 7.77 5.15 -13.66
N ALA A 77 8.20 3.96 -13.26
CA ALA A 77 7.34 2.79 -13.18
C ALA A 77 6.21 2.98 -12.14
N GLY A 78 6.54 3.46 -10.95
CA GLY A 78 5.56 3.75 -9.92
C GLY A 78 4.58 4.87 -10.34
N LEU A 79 5.09 5.96 -10.94
CA LEU A 79 4.23 7.04 -11.45
C LEU A 79 3.31 6.57 -12.59
N SER A 80 3.78 5.65 -13.46
CA SER A 80 2.96 5.04 -14.51
C SER A 80 1.80 4.26 -13.91
N PHE A 81 2.08 3.42 -12.91
CA PHE A 81 1.03 2.66 -12.22
C PHE A 81 0.01 3.58 -11.52
N LEU A 82 0.48 4.60 -10.80
CA LEU A 82 -0.39 5.59 -10.16
C LEU A 82 -1.24 6.36 -11.16
N HIS A 83 -0.67 6.67 -12.35
CA HIS A 83 -1.42 7.32 -13.43
C HIS A 83 -2.57 6.45 -13.96
N GLU A 84 -2.38 5.16 -14.10
CA GLU A 84 -3.42 4.23 -14.55
C GLU A 84 -4.46 3.96 -13.46
N MET A 85 -4.01 3.78 -12.22
CA MET A 85 -4.88 3.55 -11.07
C MET A 85 -5.74 4.78 -10.74
N ARG A 86 -5.20 6.01 -10.87
CA ARG A 86 -5.84 7.28 -10.50
C ARG A 86 -6.41 7.23 -9.08
N PRO A 87 -5.57 7.08 -8.06
CA PRO A 87 -6.06 6.92 -6.70
C PRO A 87 -6.80 8.18 -6.23
N THR A 88 -7.89 7.98 -5.49
CA THR A 88 -8.60 9.05 -4.76
C THR A 88 -7.97 9.31 -3.39
N MET A 89 -7.36 8.25 -2.80
CA MET A 89 -6.56 8.32 -1.59
C MET A 89 -5.23 7.62 -1.82
N TYR A 90 -4.16 8.27 -1.43
CA TYR A 90 -2.80 7.74 -1.48
C TYR A 90 -2.16 7.86 -0.11
N PHE A 91 -1.80 6.74 0.48
CA PHE A 91 -1.04 6.70 1.70
C PHE A 91 0.46 6.68 1.38
N HIS A 92 1.25 7.43 2.09
CA HIS A 92 2.66 7.14 2.12
C HIS A 92 2.88 5.81 2.85
N GLY A 93 3.77 4.97 2.34
CA GLY A 93 4.31 3.85 3.08
C GLY A 93 5.65 4.22 3.74
N ASN A 94 6.33 3.22 4.27
CA ASN A 94 7.64 3.47 4.89
C ASN A 94 8.72 3.82 3.85
N HIS A 95 8.55 3.47 2.58
CA HIS A 95 9.46 3.84 1.51
C HIS A 95 9.35 5.32 1.16
N GLU A 96 8.14 5.85 0.96
CA GLU A 96 7.94 7.29 0.77
C GLU A 96 8.34 8.10 2.02
N ALA A 97 8.04 7.57 3.22
CA ALA A 97 8.44 8.23 4.48
C ALA A 97 9.97 8.36 4.62
N ARG A 98 10.73 7.39 4.09
CA ARG A 98 12.19 7.46 3.99
C ARG A 98 12.61 8.64 3.12
N ALA A 99 12.00 8.81 1.94
CA ALA A 99 12.29 9.94 1.07
C ALA A 99 11.92 11.28 1.73
N VAL A 100 10.77 11.37 2.39
CA VAL A 100 10.37 12.56 3.16
C VAL A 100 11.42 12.89 4.23
N SER A 101 11.92 11.90 4.96
CA SER A 101 13.00 12.10 5.94
C SER A 101 14.31 12.55 5.30
N LEU A 102 14.67 11.95 4.16
CA LEU A 102 15.92 12.26 3.45
C LEU A 102 15.91 13.62 2.77
N ALA A 103 14.74 14.18 2.48
CA ALA A 103 14.61 15.57 2.00
C ALA A 103 15.22 16.60 3.00
N HIS A 104 15.39 16.22 4.26
CA HIS A 104 16.04 17.02 5.31
C HIS A 104 17.47 16.54 5.62
N SER A 105 18.10 15.75 4.74
CA SER A 105 19.46 15.26 4.91
C SER A 105 20.49 16.40 4.92
N ALA A 106 21.51 16.28 5.75
CA ALA A 106 22.68 17.18 5.71
C ALA A 106 23.46 17.04 4.40
N ASN A 107 23.39 15.88 3.73
CA ASN A 107 23.93 15.70 2.37
C ASN A 107 22.96 16.33 1.35
N GLN A 108 23.34 17.46 0.79
CA GLN A 108 22.49 18.25 -0.12
C GLN A 108 22.11 17.50 -1.41
N VAL A 109 22.95 16.61 -1.90
CA VAL A 109 22.64 15.79 -3.09
C VAL A 109 21.51 14.80 -2.75
N VAL A 110 21.59 14.15 -1.61
CA VAL A 110 20.54 13.23 -1.13
C VAL A 110 19.26 14.00 -0.84
N ALA A 111 19.36 15.16 -0.19
CA ALA A 111 18.19 15.99 0.10
C ALA A 111 17.48 16.45 -1.17
N TYR A 112 18.25 16.89 -2.17
CA TYR A 112 17.72 17.30 -3.46
C TYR A 112 17.02 16.13 -4.19
N ALA A 113 17.68 14.97 -4.30
CA ALA A 113 17.13 13.80 -4.96
C ALA A 113 15.82 13.35 -4.30
N ALA A 114 15.81 13.25 -2.97
CA ALA A 114 14.62 12.86 -2.21
C ALA A 114 13.47 13.88 -2.37
N SER A 115 13.77 15.18 -2.31
CA SER A 115 12.78 16.25 -2.53
C SER A 115 12.21 16.21 -3.94
N ALA A 116 13.05 16.00 -4.96
CA ALA A 116 12.62 15.91 -6.35
C ALA A 116 11.70 14.71 -6.61
N VAL A 117 12.00 13.56 -6.00
CA VAL A 117 11.14 12.37 -6.05
C VAL A 117 9.78 12.67 -5.44
N MET A 118 9.74 13.22 -4.22
CA MET A 118 8.47 13.52 -3.55
C MET A 118 7.64 14.55 -4.33
N ALA A 119 8.27 15.57 -4.90
CA ALA A 119 7.59 16.55 -5.75
C ALA A 119 6.92 15.87 -6.96
N LYS A 120 7.64 14.99 -7.67
CA LYS A 120 7.08 14.27 -8.83
C LYS A 120 5.90 13.36 -8.45
N ILE A 121 5.95 12.70 -7.29
CA ILE A 121 4.82 11.90 -6.78
C ILE A 121 3.62 12.80 -6.52
N HIS A 122 3.81 13.91 -5.81
CA HIS A 122 2.74 14.85 -5.47
C HIS A 122 2.14 15.51 -6.73
N ASP A 123 2.96 15.92 -7.70
CA ASP A 123 2.51 16.50 -8.97
C ASP A 123 1.68 15.50 -9.80
N ASN A 124 2.07 14.21 -9.77
CA ASN A 124 1.28 13.16 -10.44
C ASN A 124 -0.09 13.02 -9.79
N LEU A 125 -0.14 12.93 -8.46
CA LEU A 125 -1.36 12.72 -7.70
C LEU A 125 -2.30 13.94 -7.72
N ALA A 126 -1.74 15.15 -7.77
CA ALA A 126 -2.51 16.39 -7.85
C ALA A 126 -3.41 16.46 -9.10
N LYS A 127 -3.02 15.81 -10.19
CA LYS A 127 -3.82 15.71 -11.43
C LYS A 127 -5.20 15.06 -11.19
N TYR A 128 -5.31 14.20 -10.18
CA TYR A 128 -6.51 13.45 -9.84
C TYR A 128 -7.20 13.95 -8.57
N LYS A 129 -6.72 15.06 -7.98
CA LYS A 129 -7.18 15.58 -6.69
C LYS A 129 -7.10 14.54 -5.59
N THR A 130 -6.06 13.72 -5.61
CA THR A 130 -5.82 12.65 -4.65
C THR A 130 -5.59 13.23 -3.26
N GLU A 131 -6.26 12.69 -2.25
CA GLU A 131 -5.92 12.93 -0.86
C GLU A 131 -4.63 12.18 -0.52
N ILE A 132 -3.61 12.89 -0.05
CA ILE A 132 -2.32 12.32 0.35
C ILE A 132 -2.27 12.22 1.87
N ILE A 133 -2.04 11.01 2.38
CA ILE A 133 -2.00 10.68 3.81
C ILE A 133 -0.55 10.36 4.21
N PRO A 134 0.03 11.07 5.19
CA PRO A 134 1.41 10.84 5.61
C PRO A 134 1.57 9.50 6.32
N TYR A 135 2.79 8.95 6.35
CA TYR A 135 3.12 7.77 7.14
C TYR A 135 3.75 8.16 8.48
N ARG A 136 3.07 7.81 9.56
CA ARG A 136 3.56 7.90 10.94
C ARG A 136 3.17 6.64 11.73
N GLY A 137 3.37 5.48 11.10
CA GLY A 137 2.93 4.20 11.65
C GLY A 137 1.41 4.12 11.76
N MET A 138 0.90 3.92 12.96
CA MET A 138 -0.54 3.83 13.26
C MET A 138 -1.10 5.11 13.91
N ALA A 139 -0.40 6.24 13.80
CA ALA A 139 -0.88 7.50 14.33
C ALA A 139 -2.16 7.96 13.61
N ARG A 140 -3.01 8.71 14.31
CA ARG A 140 -4.33 9.12 13.84
C ARG A 140 -4.33 9.84 12.48
N ASP A 141 -3.31 10.63 12.20
CA ASP A 141 -3.16 11.35 10.93
C ASP A 141 -2.76 10.46 9.75
N SER A 142 -2.28 9.24 10.03
CA SER A 142 -1.92 8.20 9.05
C SER A 142 -3.05 7.19 8.78
N VAL A 143 -4.24 7.43 9.30
CA VAL A 143 -5.40 6.55 9.18
C VAL A 143 -6.57 7.31 8.57
N ARG A 144 -7.32 6.65 7.69
CA ARG A 144 -8.60 7.14 7.17
C ARG A 144 -9.69 6.10 7.37
N TYR A 145 -10.91 6.55 7.54
CA TYR A 145 -12.05 5.66 7.80
C TYR A 145 -13.08 5.74 6.67
N LEU A 146 -13.56 4.58 6.24
CA LEU A 146 -14.75 4.45 5.40
C LEU A 146 -15.73 3.53 6.14
N GLY A 147 -16.91 4.04 6.46
CA GLY A 147 -17.97 3.28 7.13
C GLY A 147 -17.54 2.60 8.44
N GLY A 148 -16.59 3.18 9.18
CA GLY A 148 -16.06 2.63 10.43
C GLY A 148 -14.85 1.70 10.26
N THR A 149 -14.49 1.30 9.04
CA THR A 149 -13.27 0.53 8.76
C THR A 149 -12.10 1.47 8.52
N ALA A 150 -10.99 1.21 9.20
CA ALA A 150 -9.74 1.96 9.08
C ALA A 150 -8.93 1.51 7.87
N PHE A 151 -8.31 2.46 7.16
CA PHE A 151 -7.37 2.23 6.08
C PHE A 151 -6.03 2.87 6.45
N LEU A 152 -4.94 2.15 6.31
CA LEU A 152 -3.58 2.60 6.65
C LEU A 152 -2.54 1.77 5.87
N HIS A 153 -1.29 2.25 5.82
CA HIS A 153 -0.21 1.43 5.24
C HIS A 153 0.10 0.19 6.09
N GLY A 154 0.15 0.35 7.41
CA GLY A 154 0.62 -0.66 8.35
C GLY A 154 2.01 -0.32 8.89
N ALA A 155 2.32 -0.86 10.08
CA ALA A 155 3.60 -0.64 10.75
C ALA A 155 4.16 -1.91 11.40
N LEU A 156 3.32 -2.92 11.60
CA LEU A 156 3.71 -4.19 12.20
C LEU A 156 4.04 -5.21 11.11
N PHE A 157 5.12 -5.99 11.34
CA PHE A 157 5.61 -6.99 10.38
C PHE A 157 5.73 -8.40 10.98
N ASN A 158 5.29 -8.59 12.24
CA ASN A 158 5.27 -9.90 12.89
C ASN A 158 4.26 -10.87 12.22
N VAL A 159 4.25 -12.12 12.67
CA VAL A 159 3.37 -13.17 12.12
C VAL A 159 1.89 -12.81 12.26
N SER A 160 1.52 -12.18 13.36
CA SER A 160 0.15 -11.79 13.71
C SER A 160 -0.15 -10.33 13.39
N ALA A 161 0.54 -9.72 12.44
CA ALA A 161 0.38 -8.29 12.12
C ALA A 161 -1.08 -7.91 11.83
N ALA A 162 -1.86 -8.78 11.22
CA ALA A 162 -3.28 -8.53 10.94
C ALA A 162 -4.07 -8.32 12.24
N ARG A 163 -3.99 -9.27 13.14
CA ARG A 163 -4.64 -9.21 14.45
C ARG A 163 -4.16 -8.02 15.28
N ASP A 164 -2.83 -7.89 15.41
CA ASP A 164 -2.22 -6.89 16.30
C ASP A 164 -2.48 -5.45 15.80
N THR A 165 -2.60 -5.25 14.47
CA THR A 165 -3.03 -3.98 13.90
C THR A 165 -4.49 -3.67 14.26
N ALA A 166 -5.39 -4.65 14.11
CA ALA A 166 -6.80 -4.47 14.49
C ALA A 166 -6.97 -4.18 15.98
N GLU A 167 -6.20 -4.84 16.86
CA GLU A 167 -6.18 -4.54 18.29
C GLU A 167 -5.69 -3.14 18.60
N THR A 168 -4.64 -2.68 17.92
CA THR A 168 -4.08 -1.34 18.13
C THR A 168 -5.03 -0.25 17.66
N ILE A 169 -5.70 -0.45 16.53
CA ILE A 169 -6.67 0.51 15.96
C ILE A 169 -8.01 0.45 16.70
N GLY A 170 -8.40 -0.70 17.24
CA GLY A 170 -9.69 -0.91 17.91
C GLY A 170 -10.89 -0.97 16.96
N ALA A 171 -10.66 -1.25 15.67
CA ALA A 171 -11.68 -1.33 14.62
C ALA A 171 -11.26 -2.31 13.52
N HIS A 172 -12.19 -2.64 12.62
CA HIS A 172 -11.79 -3.27 11.35
C HIS A 172 -10.71 -2.41 10.67
N CYS A 173 -9.67 -3.05 10.14
CA CYS A 173 -8.61 -2.33 9.44
C CYS A 173 -8.14 -3.07 8.19
N VAL A 174 -7.89 -2.29 7.12
CA VAL A 174 -7.35 -2.75 5.83
C VAL A 174 -5.96 -2.13 5.68
N PHE A 175 -4.92 -2.96 5.48
CA PHE A 175 -3.54 -2.49 5.41
C PHE A 175 -2.65 -3.40 4.56
N GLY A 176 -1.44 -2.93 4.25
CA GLY A 176 -0.44 -3.62 3.45
C GLY A 176 0.84 -3.96 4.21
N HIS A 177 1.99 -3.41 3.77
CA HIS A 177 3.30 -3.43 4.40
C HIS A 177 3.99 -4.80 4.48
N THR A 178 3.30 -5.85 4.92
CA THR A 178 3.92 -7.17 5.13
C THR A 178 3.94 -8.07 3.89
N HIS A 179 3.33 -7.64 2.78
CA HIS A 179 3.17 -8.42 1.54
C HIS A 179 2.41 -9.75 1.70
N ARG A 180 1.74 -9.96 2.82
CA ARG A 180 0.97 -11.19 3.11
C ARG A 180 -0.51 -10.92 2.92
N VAL A 181 -1.25 -11.93 2.48
CA VAL A 181 -2.71 -11.92 2.53
C VAL A 181 -3.15 -12.65 3.79
N ALA A 182 -3.83 -11.94 4.68
CA ALA A 182 -4.31 -12.49 5.95
C ALA A 182 -5.56 -11.76 6.44
N MET A 183 -6.42 -12.50 7.12
CA MET A 183 -7.58 -11.97 7.82
C MET A 183 -7.60 -12.58 9.22
N GLU A 184 -7.46 -11.76 10.25
CA GLU A 184 -7.39 -12.22 11.63
C GLU A 184 -8.25 -11.35 12.55
N PRO A 185 -9.12 -11.94 13.39
CA PRO A 185 -9.86 -11.20 14.39
C PRO A 185 -8.93 -10.73 15.53
N ALA A 186 -9.22 -9.57 16.07
CA ALA A 186 -8.60 -9.09 17.30
C ALA A 186 -9.01 -9.96 18.50
N ARG A 187 -8.15 -10.03 19.53
CA ARG A 187 -8.42 -10.81 20.75
C ARG A 187 -9.31 -10.06 21.73
N VAL A 188 -9.12 -8.76 21.84
CA VAL A 188 -9.78 -7.92 22.86
C VAL A 188 -10.97 -7.17 22.29
N HIS A 189 -10.87 -6.70 21.06
CA HIS A 189 -11.94 -6.01 20.35
C HIS A 189 -12.71 -7.01 19.49
N ALA A 190 -13.69 -7.70 20.07
CA ALA A 190 -14.36 -8.89 19.51
C ALA A 190 -14.87 -8.74 18.08
N ASP A 191 -15.27 -7.52 17.69
CA ASP A 191 -15.79 -7.24 16.34
C ASP A 191 -14.73 -6.69 15.38
N ALA A 192 -13.51 -6.43 15.86
CA ALA A 192 -12.44 -5.89 15.02
C ALA A 192 -11.71 -7.00 14.26
N ILE A 193 -11.50 -6.80 12.96
CA ILE A 193 -10.78 -7.74 12.08
C ILE A 193 -9.70 -6.96 11.34
N GLY A 194 -8.47 -7.49 11.35
CA GLY A 194 -7.39 -6.99 10.51
C GLY A 194 -7.34 -7.72 9.18
N TYR A 195 -7.30 -6.94 8.11
CA TYR A 195 -7.19 -7.41 6.72
C TYR A 195 -5.86 -6.94 6.13
N ASN A 196 -4.90 -7.83 6.03
CA ASN A 196 -3.66 -7.59 5.31
C ASN A 196 -3.85 -8.01 3.86
N ILE A 197 -3.67 -7.09 2.91
CA ILE A 197 -4.16 -7.27 1.54
C ILE A 197 -3.09 -7.77 0.54
N GLY A 198 -1.92 -8.17 1.01
CA GLY A 198 -0.84 -8.65 0.14
C GLY A 198 0.00 -7.54 -0.47
N CYS A 199 0.46 -7.74 -1.69
CA CYS A 199 1.22 -6.78 -2.48
C CYS A 199 0.95 -6.97 -3.99
N LEU A 200 1.43 -6.01 -4.80
CA LEU A 200 1.51 -6.15 -6.25
C LEU A 200 2.96 -6.27 -6.73
N ALA A 201 3.94 -6.19 -5.83
CA ALA A 201 5.36 -6.36 -6.15
C ALA A 201 5.73 -7.81 -6.40
N ARG A 202 6.82 -8.04 -7.11
CA ARG A 202 7.44 -9.35 -7.29
C ARG A 202 7.64 -10.05 -5.94
N LEU A 203 7.43 -11.36 -5.92
CA LEU A 203 7.55 -12.15 -4.69
C LEU A 203 8.98 -12.65 -4.43
N ASP A 204 9.90 -12.41 -5.36
CA ASP A 204 11.29 -12.82 -5.37
C ASP A 204 12.29 -11.65 -5.26
N MET A 205 11.87 -10.55 -4.63
CA MET A 205 12.72 -9.37 -4.46
C MET A 205 14.02 -9.71 -3.72
N GLU A 206 15.14 -9.25 -4.25
CA GLU A 206 16.50 -9.68 -3.89
C GLU A 206 16.83 -9.39 -2.41
N TYR A 207 16.48 -8.21 -1.91
CA TYR A 207 16.67 -7.85 -0.49
C TYR A 207 15.93 -8.75 0.50
N ALA A 208 14.94 -9.47 0.02
CA ALA A 208 14.09 -10.35 0.81
C ALA A 208 14.48 -11.82 0.64
N ALA A 209 15.41 -12.12 -0.26
CA ALA A 209 15.87 -13.48 -0.53
C ALA A 209 16.39 -14.16 0.75
N GLY A 210 16.00 -15.40 0.95
CA GLY A 210 16.41 -16.18 2.13
C GLY A 210 15.71 -15.83 3.45
N ARG A 211 14.86 -14.85 3.50
CA ARG A 211 14.10 -14.52 4.72
C ARG A 211 12.85 -15.39 4.81
N ARG A 212 12.67 -16.11 5.92
CA ARG A 212 11.49 -16.96 6.16
C ARG A 212 10.16 -16.23 5.96
N GLN A 213 10.13 -14.96 6.26
CA GLN A 213 8.92 -14.11 6.15
C GLN A 213 8.45 -13.94 4.71
N THR A 214 9.36 -13.94 3.72
CA THR A 214 9.04 -13.79 2.30
C THR A 214 8.34 -15.00 1.71
N LEU A 215 8.49 -16.17 2.30
CA LEU A 215 7.78 -17.39 1.89
C LEU A 215 6.25 -17.25 2.01
N ALA A 216 5.78 -16.31 2.82
CA ALA A 216 4.37 -16.03 3.01
C ALA A 216 3.84 -14.87 2.14
N TRP A 217 4.69 -14.25 1.32
CA TRP A 217 4.26 -13.18 0.42
C TRP A 217 3.26 -13.68 -0.62
N ARG A 218 2.27 -12.86 -0.94
CA ARG A 218 1.23 -13.18 -1.92
C ARG A 218 0.79 -11.93 -2.65
N HIS A 219 0.54 -12.09 -3.94
CA HIS A 219 -0.17 -11.07 -4.70
C HIS A 219 -1.62 -10.98 -4.24
N GLY A 220 -2.07 -9.77 -3.96
CA GLY A 220 -3.43 -9.55 -3.52
C GLY A 220 -3.81 -8.07 -3.48
N PHE A 221 -5.10 -7.86 -3.32
CA PHE A 221 -5.73 -6.57 -3.10
C PHE A 221 -7.04 -6.76 -2.33
N ALA A 222 -7.72 -5.67 -1.98
CA ALA A 222 -9.04 -5.77 -1.36
C ALA A 222 -10.05 -4.85 -2.04
N TYR A 223 -11.32 -5.20 -1.94
CA TYR A 223 -12.43 -4.40 -2.43
C TYR A 223 -13.66 -4.54 -1.53
N GLY A 224 -14.60 -3.65 -1.72
CA GLY A 224 -15.86 -3.72 -0.99
C GLY A 224 -16.75 -2.52 -1.24
N GLU A 225 -17.74 -2.42 -0.40
CA GLU A 225 -18.69 -1.32 -0.42
C GLU A 225 -18.75 -0.66 0.96
N TYR A 226 -19.06 0.62 1.00
CA TYR A 226 -19.21 1.38 2.24
C TYR A 226 -20.38 2.35 2.16
N CYS A 227 -20.92 2.67 3.34
CA CYS A 227 -21.84 3.76 3.56
C CYS A 227 -21.41 4.49 4.87
N ASP A 228 -22.20 5.40 5.38
CA ASP A 228 -21.81 6.27 6.50
C ASP A 228 -21.32 5.51 7.75
N ASN A 229 -21.86 4.32 8.03
CA ASN A 229 -21.56 3.55 9.25
C ASN A 229 -21.34 2.05 9.03
N ALA A 230 -21.07 1.64 7.80
CA ALA A 230 -20.76 0.24 7.49
C ALA A 230 -19.80 0.14 6.29
N CYS A 231 -18.94 -0.86 6.33
CA CYS A 231 -18.02 -1.17 5.25
C CYS A 231 -17.86 -2.68 5.15
N THR A 232 -17.94 -3.22 3.94
CA THR A 232 -17.62 -4.62 3.65
C THR A 232 -16.19 -4.73 3.15
N VAL A 233 -15.51 -5.83 3.46
CA VAL A 233 -14.14 -6.10 3.00
C VAL A 233 -14.08 -7.49 2.38
N ASN A 234 -13.61 -7.57 1.15
CA ASN A 234 -13.34 -8.80 0.43
C ASN A 234 -11.85 -8.83 0.07
N LEU A 235 -11.12 -9.85 0.52
CA LEU A 235 -9.74 -10.09 0.14
C LEU A 235 -9.67 -10.86 -1.17
N VAL A 236 -8.78 -10.44 -2.07
CA VAL A 236 -8.46 -11.16 -3.30
C VAL A 236 -7.02 -11.62 -3.23
N THR A 237 -6.81 -12.94 -3.36
CA THR A 237 -5.50 -13.53 -3.58
C THR A 237 -5.36 -13.84 -5.07
N LEU A 238 -4.40 -13.22 -5.74
CA LEU A 238 -4.23 -13.36 -7.18
C LEU A 238 -3.42 -14.60 -7.56
N SER A 239 -2.30 -14.82 -6.89
CA SER A 239 -1.39 -15.93 -7.20
C SER A 239 -1.92 -17.27 -6.68
N PRO A 240 -1.68 -18.41 -7.37
CA PRO A 240 -0.90 -18.50 -8.61
C PRO A 240 -1.70 -18.32 -9.91
N HIS A 241 -3.01 -18.25 -9.87
CA HIS A 241 -3.87 -18.37 -11.06
C HIS A 241 -4.33 -17.02 -11.64
N TYR A 242 -4.16 -15.93 -10.92
CA TYR A 242 -4.59 -14.57 -11.30
C TYR A 242 -6.08 -14.48 -11.69
N ARG A 243 -6.91 -15.36 -11.13
CA ARG A 243 -8.34 -15.38 -11.38
C ARG A 243 -9.03 -14.26 -10.58
N LEU A 244 -9.84 -13.47 -11.28
CA LEU A 244 -10.60 -12.38 -10.69
C LEU A 244 -11.99 -12.85 -10.23
N PRO A 245 -12.53 -12.25 -9.16
CA PRO A 245 -13.85 -12.59 -8.61
C PRO A 245 -15.03 -12.01 -9.40
N LEU A 246 -14.79 -11.34 -10.55
CA LEU A 246 -15.81 -10.70 -11.40
C LEU A 246 -15.91 -11.37 -12.76
#